data_515ad006e169c1bf78961f1841065282
#
_entry.id   515ad006e169c1bf78961f1841065282
#
_cell.length_a   1.000
_cell.length_b   1.000
_cell.length_c   1.000
_cell.angle_alpha   90.00
_cell.angle_beta   90.00
_cell.angle_gamma   90.00
#
_symmetry.space_group_name_H-M   'P 1'
#
loop_
_entity.id
_entity.type
_entity.pdbx_description
1 polymer ?
#
loop_
_entity_poly.entity_id
_entity_poly.type
_entity_poly.pdbx_seq_one_letter_code
_entity_poly.pdbx_strand_id
1 'polypeptide(L)'
;VTGTPAAPSALSAGLAGGPAVGTLAALSVGSQVASAVGTPAALAALSAGSQVASVGPAADTGERPSRHHQVRRQAGRGRRSMLPGNLGQMTDQIVPSTAPGLSGHAAPIAKWPGELVSLPAVGDVFVRAAPAQPGAEPALFVHGLGGSASNWTDLMGLVCQPSEQPGVPALACEALDLPGFGYSPPPADGDYSLDARVAAVIALIEQRANWPVHLIGNSMGGAIVTRIAARRSDLVRSLTLVSPAMPDLRPRLLPMRLALVSTPGVGRMVMTRMARYPAEKRTDMTIMDLYADPALLHPVRRAEAIAEVTRRDGLSHSADALLESGRALVSEYMRRGPGSLWRDAARVSAPTLVIHGSHDRLVNPQTAARAARTFRTCRVVVLPKIGHVAMMERPDLVAAEMRSFLASAAKGPGGPAAGRSLADQAIG
;
A
#
# COMPACT_ATOMS: atom_id res chain seq x y z
N VAL A 1 -27.13 -37.14 48.02
CA VAL A 1 -26.87 -36.06 48.96
C VAL A 1 -26.22 -34.94 48.17
N THR A 2 -26.97 -34.14 47.53
CA THR A 2 -27.37 -32.72 47.67
C THR A 2 -26.29 -31.77 48.21
N GLY A 3 -26.05 -30.74 47.44
CA GLY A 3 -25.33 -29.55 47.91
C GLY A 3 -24.93 -28.58 46.82
N THR A 4 -25.89 -27.74 46.34
CA THR A 4 -25.66 -26.49 45.67
C THR A 4 -25.28 -25.40 46.67
N PRO A 5 -24.45 -24.43 46.33
CA PRO A 5 -24.59 -23.11 46.94
C PRO A 5 -24.78 -21.97 45.94
N ALA A 6 -25.57 -21.05 46.43
CA ALA A 6 -26.16 -19.87 45.87
C ALA A 6 -25.20 -18.75 45.43
N ALA A 7 -25.71 -17.92 44.54
CA ALA A 7 -25.21 -16.59 44.18
C ALA A 7 -25.43 -15.56 45.31
N PRO A 8 -24.63 -14.50 45.40
CA PRO A 8 -25.03 -13.31 46.14
C PRO A 8 -25.42 -12.15 45.18
N SER A 9 -26.46 -11.52 45.66
CA SER A 9 -27.25 -10.43 45.16
C SER A 9 -26.51 -9.09 45.02
N ALA A 10 -27.11 -8.26 44.14
CA ALA A 10 -26.87 -6.86 43.88
C ALA A 10 -26.88 -5.93 45.10
N LEU A 11 -26.07 -4.89 45.01
CA LEU A 11 -26.25 -3.65 45.77
C LEU A 11 -26.12 -2.45 44.80
N SER A 12 -27.23 -1.76 44.71
CA SER A 12 -27.42 -0.46 44.06
C SER A 12 -26.96 0.66 44.97
N ALA A 13 -26.26 1.66 44.38
CA ALA A 13 -26.23 3.07 44.81
C ALA A 13 -25.50 3.82 43.68
N GLY A 14 -25.93 4.89 43.09
CA GLY A 14 -26.64 6.03 43.52
C GLY A 14 -26.09 7.19 42.71
N LEU A 15 -26.96 7.91 42.06
CA LEU A 15 -26.76 9.09 41.19
C LEU A 15 -25.88 10.20 41.80
N ALA A 16 -25.00 10.82 40.97
CA ALA A 16 -24.82 12.27 41.01
C ALA A 16 -24.21 12.78 39.69
N GLY A 17 -24.79 13.86 39.21
CA GLY A 17 -24.70 14.41 37.86
C GLY A 17 -23.48 15.23 37.52
N GLY A 18 -23.32 15.40 36.20
CA GLY A 18 -22.79 16.33 35.26
C GLY A 18 -21.51 17.07 35.58
N PRO A 19 -20.85 17.75 34.69
CA PRO A 19 -21.40 18.38 33.50
C PRO A 19 -20.67 18.03 32.20
N ALA A 20 -21.29 18.40 31.10
CA ALA A 20 -20.79 18.40 29.76
C ALA A 20 -19.40 19.03 29.65
N VAL A 21 -18.44 18.25 29.12
CA VAL A 21 -17.20 18.80 28.57
C VAL A 21 -17.20 18.54 27.07
N GLY A 22 -17.26 19.69 26.37
CA GLY A 22 -17.36 19.78 24.96
C GLY A 22 -16.18 19.17 24.21
N THR A 23 -16.53 18.75 23.04
CA THR A 23 -15.79 18.78 21.78
C THR A 23 -14.34 19.27 21.86
N LEU A 24 -13.37 18.34 21.99
CA LEU A 24 -11.96 18.51 21.65
C LEU A 24 -11.28 17.15 21.59
N ALA A 25 -11.60 16.34 20.57
CA ALA A 25 -10.88 15.12 20.26
C ALA A 25 -10.76 14.96 18.73
N ALA A 26 -9.98 15.83 18.11
CA ALA A 26 -9.49 15.64 16.76
C ALA A 26 -8.06 16.19 16.70
N LEU A 27 -7.16 15.46 17.39
CA LEU A 27 -5.72 15.67 17.26
C LEU A 27 -5.12 14.39 16.75
N SER A 28 -5.13 14.23 15.41
CA SER A 28 -4.37 13.19 14.70
C SER A 28 -2.90 13.25 15.11
N VAL A 29 -2.16 12.14 14.91
CA VAL A 29 -0.70 12.04 15.13
C VAL A 29 0.02 13.31 14.67
N GLY A 30 -0.51 13.93 13.66
CA GLY A 30 0.08 15.11 13.07
C GLY A 30 -0.09 16.41 13.84
N SER A 31 -1.15 16.63 14.61
CA SER A 31 -1.28 17.88 15.38
C SER A 31 -0.40 17.88 16.62
N GLN A 32 -0.05 16.68 17.12
CA GLN A 32 0.83 16.54 18.27
C GLN A 32 2.32 16.66 17.93
N VAL A 33 2.73 16.32 16.68
CA VAL A 33 4.09 16.61 16.20
C VAL A 33 4.32 18.13 16.12
N ALA A 34 3.30 18.91 15.71
CA ALA A 34 3.39 20.36 15.71
C ALA A 34 3.52 20.96 17.13
N SER A 35 2.95 20.32 18.17
CA SER A 35 3.07 20.75 19.58
C SER A 35 4.39 20.27 20.23
N ALA A 36 5.05 19.26 19.68
CA ALA A 36 6.34 18.75 20.19
C ALA A 36 7.53 19.52 19.62
N VAL A 37 7.38 20.14 18.46
CA VAL A 37 8.39 21.04 17.84
C VAL A 37 7.96 22.47 18.18
N GLY A 38 8.44 22.97 19.30
CA GLY A 38 8.07 24.30 19.81
C GLY A 38 8.38 25.43 18.82
N THR A 39 7.43 26.35 18.69
CA THR A 39 7.46 27.70 18.10
C THR A 39 7.88 27.89 16.64
N PRO A 40 7.31 28.87 15.92
CA PRO A 40 7.62 29.21 14.51
C PRO A 40 9.08 29.57 14.22
N ALA A 41 9.87 29.87 15.23
CA ALA A 41 11.31 30.14 15.11
C ALA A 41 12.15 28.93 14.69
N ALA A 42 11.72 27.71 15.00
CA ALA A 42 12.44 26.49 14.60
C ALA A 42 12.27 26.15 13.11
N LEU A 43 11.17 26.59 12.48
CA LEU A 43 10.99 26.41 11.04
C LEU A 43 11.82 27.41 10.20
N ALA A 44 12.12 28.60 10.73
CA ALA A 44 12.94 29.60 10.05
C ALA A 44 14.44 29.24 10.05
N ALA A 45 14.92 28.51 11.05
CA ALA A 45 16.32 28.08 11.14
C ALA A 45 16.71 27.00 10.12
N LEU A 46 15.75 26.23 9.61
CA LEU A 46 15.99 25.19 8.60
C LEU A 46 16.04 25.73 7.16
N SER A 47 15.58 26.97 6.92
CA SER A 47 15.64 27.62 5.59
C SER A 47 16.90 28.46 5.36
N ALA A 48 17.74 28.71 6.38
CA ALA A 48 18.89 29.60 6.31
C ALA A 48 20.25 28.90 6.06
N GLY A 49 20.27 27.60 5.88
CA GLY A 49 21.50 26.77 5.81
C GLY A 49 22.06 26.48 4.42
N SER A 50 21.69 27.21 3.37
CA SER A 50 22.18 26.94 2.00
C SER A 50 22.52 28.24 1.26
N GLN A 51 23.53 28.96 1.75
CA GLN A 51 24.26 29.93 0.92
C GLN A 51 25.69 29.42 0.70
N VAL A 52 25.89 28.80 -0.46
CA VAL A 52 27.23 28.53 -0.98
C VAL A 52 27.72 29.81 -1.67
N ALA A 53 28.85 30.31 -1.22
CA ALA A 53 29.52 31.48 -1.74
C ALA A 53 29.87 31.32 -3.24
N SER A 54 29.38 32.23 -4.05
CA SER A 54 29.80 32.38 -5.45
C SER A 54 31.02 33.28 -5.52
N VAL A 55 32.14 32.70 -5.92
CA VAL A 55 33.34 33.44 -6.34
C VAL A 55 33.15 33.79 -7.81
N GLY A 56 33.13 35.08 -8.13
CA GLY A 56 33.02 35.60 -9.48
C GLY A 56 34.34 35.47 -10.25
N PRO A 57 34.33 35.33 -11.57
CA PRO A 57 35.50 35.45 -12.40
C PRO A 57 35.69 36.88 -12.95
N ALA A 58 36.97 37.28 -12.99
CA ALA A 58 37.47 38.53 -13.54
C ALA A 58 37.25 38.64 -15.06
N ALA A 59 37.05 39.88 -15.49
CA ALA A 59 36.98 40.28 -16.87
C ALA A 59 38.30 40.11 -17.62
N ASP A 60 38.24 39.66 -18.87
CA ASP A 60 39.25 40.00 -19.86
C ASP A 60 38.62 40.32 -21.22
N THR A 61 39.13 41.37 -21.83
CA THR A 61 38.73 42.08 -23.03
C THR A 61 39.41 41.49 -24.27
N GLY A 62 38.69 41.39 -25.41
CA GLY A 62 39.39 41.09 -26.65
C GLY A 62 38.49 40.83 -27.88
N GLU A 63 38.26 41.88 -28.60
CA GLU A 63 38.06 42.07 -30.05
C GLU A 63 37.47 40.98 -31.00
N ARG A 64 36.49 41.47 -31.82
CA ARG A 64 35.99 40.85 -33.07
C ARG A 64 37.03 40.94 -34.19
N PRO A 65 36.93 40.12 -35.25
CA PRO A 65 36.16 40.61 -36.43
C PRO A 65 35.33 39.57 -37.21
N SER A 66 34.43 40.14 -37.96
CA SER A 66 33.48 39.60 -38.94
C SER A 66 34.10 38.86 -40.10
N ARG A 67 33.38 37.86 -40.68
CA ARG A 67 33.15 37.75 -42.13
C ARG A 67 32.07 36.69 -42.47
N HIS A 68 31.25 37.08 -43.44
CA HIS A 68 30.20 36.36 -44.14
C HIS A 68 30.65 35.06 -44.81
N HIS A 69 29.76 34.03 -44.83
CA HIS A 69 29.38 33.37 -46.11
C HIS A 69 28.05 32.58 -45.95
N GLN A 70 27.09 32.93 -46.80
CA GLN A 70 25.87 32.19 -47.07
C GLN A 70 26.20 30.90 -47.86
N VAL A 71 25.61 29.78 -47.46
CA VAL A 71 25.27 28.70 -48.38
C VAL A 71 23.91 28.11 -48.01
N ARG A 72 22.93 28.32 -48.87
CA ARG A 72 21.65 27.64 -48.91
C ARG A 72 21.84 26.13 -49.12
N ARG A 73 21.23 25.29 -48.34
CA ARG A 73 20.68 24.01 -48.80
C ARG A 73 19.39 23.68 -48.07
N GLN A 74 18.31 23.59 -48.85
CA GLN A 74 17.01 23.04 -48.47
C GLN A 74 17.16 21.54 -48.20
N ALA A 75 16.61 21.08 -47.09
CA ALA A 75 16.18 19.70 -46.92
C ALA A 75 14.89 19.69 -46.09
N GLY A 76 13.79 19.40 -46.73
CA GLY A 76 12.48 19.26 -46.14
C GLY A 76 12.48 18.13 -45.12
N ARG A 77 12.09 18.44 -43.91
CA ARG A 77 11.64 17.45 -42.93
C ARG A 77 10.13 17.61 -42.77
N GLY A 78 9.42 16.64 -43.33
CA GLY A 78 8.00 16.48 -43.14
C GLY A 78 7.64 16.46 -41.65
N ARG A 79 6.94 17.47 -41.19
CA ARG A 79 6.19 17.42 -39.97
C ARG A 79 5.08 16.39 -40.17
N ARG A 80 5.27 15.18 -39.62
CA ARG A 80 4.13 14.30 -39.35
C ARG A 80 3.27 15.01 -38.30
N SER A 81 2.14 15.53 -38.76
CA SER A 81 1.04 15.94 -37.89
C SER A 81 0.62 14.72 -37.09
N MET A 82 0.92 14.71 -35.80
CA MET A 82 0.24 13.83 -34.87
C MET A 82 -1.21 14.32 -34.79
N LEU A 83 -2.09 13.61 -35.42
CA LEU A 83 -3.54 13.70 -35.21
C LEU A 83 -3.83 13.51 -33.73
N PRO A 84 -4.76 14.26 -33.13
CA PRO A 84 -5.20 14.03 -31.76
C PRO A 84 -5.98 12.72 -31.72
N GLY A 85 -5.27 11.60 -31.48
CA GLY A 85 -5.87 10.30 -31.24
C GLY A 85 -6.54 10.25 -29.88
N ASN A 86 -7.83 10.11 -29.91
CA ASN A 86 -8.70 9.51 -28.89
C ASN A 86 -8.58 10.01 -27.43
N LEU A 87 -8.93 11.27 -27.17
CA LEU A 87 -9.31 11.72 -25.83
C LEU A 87 -10.60 11.03 -25.33
N GLY A 88 -11.46 10.52 -26.22
CA GLY A 88 -12.71 9.84 -25.85
C GLY A 88 -12.54 8.45 -25.23
N GLN A 89 -11.48 7.70 -25.59
CA GLN A 89 -11.23 6.35 -25.03
C GLN A 89 -10.50 6.37 -23.68
N MET A 90 -9.97 7.52 -23.24
CA MET A 90 -9.22 7.62 -21.99
C MET A 90 -10.11 7.89 -20.77
N THR A 91 -11.34 8.37 -20.96
CA THR A 91 -12.30 8.61 -19.87
C THR A 91 -12.97 7.32 -19.39
N ASP A 92 -13.03 6.28 -20.25
CA ASP A 92 -13.66 4.98 -19.92
C ASP A 92 -12.82 4.10 -18.98
N GLN A 93 -11.57 4.49 -18.66
CA GLN A 93 -10.69 3.74 -17.76
C GLN A 93 -10.87 4.09 -16.27
N ILE A 94 -11.52 5.22 -15.95
CA ILE A 94 -11.81 5.62 -14.57
C ILE A 94 -13.30 5.43 -14.35
N VAL A 95 -13.67 4.29 -13.76
CA VAL A 95 -15.06 3.97 -13.50
C VAL A 95 -15.36 4.26 -12.03
N PRO A 96 -16.37 5.10 -11.71
CA PRO A 96 -16.95 5.09 -10.37
C PRO A 96 -17.49 3.69 -10.09
N SER A 97 -17.22 3.14 -8.92
CA SER A 97 -17.77 1.82 -8.57
C SER A 97 -19.28 1.87 -8.58
N THR A 98 -19.89 1.02 -9.39
CA THR A 98 -21.35 0.79 -9.43
C THR A 98 -21.74 -0.47 -8.69
N ALA A 99 -20.80 -1.15 -8.03
CA ALA A 99 -21.08 -2.35 -7.26
C ALA A 99 -22.12 -2.03 -6.18
N PRO A 100 -23.27 -2.74 -6.15
CA PRO A 100 -24.24 -2.57 -5.09
C PRO A 100 -23.57 -2.96 -3.77
N GLY A 101 -23.49 -2.00 -2.84
CA GLY A 101 -22.97 -2.29 -1.51
C GLY A 101 -23.92 -3.25 -0.81
N LEU A 102 -23.39 -4.36 -0.31
CA LEU A 102 -24.15 -5.19 0.61
C LEU A 102 -24.43 -4.34 1.86
N SER A 103 -25.69 -4.08 2.12
CA SER A 103 -26.15 -3.37 3.32
C SER A 103 -25.92 -4.29 4.53
N GLY A 104 -24.95 -3.95 5.34
CA GLY A 104 -24.62 -4.65 6.57
C GLY A 104 -23.17 -5.14 6.61
N HIS A 105 -22.50 -4.89 7.72
CA HIS A 105 -21.19 -5.51 7.97
C HIS A 105 -21.42 -7.03 8.06
N ALA A 106 -20.88 -7.79 7.12
CA ALA A 106 -20.76 -9.24 7.29
C ALA A 106 -20.03 -9.50 8.62
N ALA A 107 -20.45 -10.51 9.35
CA ALA A 107 -19.76 -10.89 10.59
C ALA A 107 -18.26 -11.09 10.28
N PRO A 108 -17.37 -10.50 11.09
CA PRO A 108 -15.93 -10.61 10.84
C PRO A 108 -15.51 -12.06 11.00
N ILE A 109 -14.79 -12.57 10.03
CA ILE A 109 -14.21 -13.91 10.10
C ILE A 109 -13.03 -13.94 11.04
N ALA A 110 -12.76 -15.10 11.64
CA ALA A 110 -11.57 -15.29 12.46
C ALA A 110 -10.30 -15.07 11.60
N LYS A 111 -9.21 -14.64 12.22
CA LYS A 111 -7.91 -14.56 11.53
C LYS A 111 -7.53 -15.92 10.97
N TRP A 112 -7.11 -15.93 9.73
CA TRP A 112 -6.60 -17.14 9.08
C TRP A 112 -5.39 -17.68 9.85
N PRO A 113 -5.22 -19.02 9.92
CA PRO A 113 -4.03 -19.63 10.45
C PRO A 113 -2.80 -19.18 9.66
N GLY A 114 -1.62 -19.29 10.27
CA GLY A 114 -0.38 -18.93 9.60
C GLY A 114 0.79 -19.71 10.14
N GLU A 115 1.86 -19.72 9.37
CA GLU A 115 3.11 -20.44 9.64
C GLU A 115 4.32 -19.56 9.32
N LEU A 116 5.46 -19.88 9.94
CA LEU A 116 6.75 -19.34 9.53
C LEU A 116 7.28 -20.17 8.34
N VAL A 117 7.67 -19.47 7.29
CA VAL A 117 8.26 -20.03 6.08
C VAL A 117 9.69 -19.53 5.98
N SER A 118 10.66 -20.44 6.01
CA SER A 118 12.09 -20.11 5.84
C SER A 118 12.41 -19.93 4.37
N LEU A 119 12.86 -18.73 4.01
CA LEU A 119 13.25 -18.37 2.64
C LEU A 119 14.77 -18.30 2.53
N PRO A 120 15.39 -19.01 1.58
CA PRO A 120 16.82 -18.92 1.33
C PRO A 120 17.25 -17.46 1.11
N ALA A 121 18.35 -17.03 1.71
CA ALA A 121 18.94 -15.70 1.63
C ALA A 121 18.09 -14.53 2.13
N VAL A 122 16.88 -14.77 2.65
CA VAL A 122 15.99 -13.73 3.19
C VAL A 122 15.79 -13.92 4.69
N GLY A 123 15.65 -15.16 5.14
CA GLY A 123 15.23 -15.52 6.50
C GLY A 123 13.76 -15.91 6.56
N ASP A 124 13.21 -15.96 7.77
CA ASP A 124 11.85 -16.42 7.98
C ASP A 124 10.83 -15.30 7.69
N VAL A 125 9.72 -15.66 7.06
CA VAL A 125 8.54 -14.81 6.92
C VAL A 125 7.29 -15.53 7.42
N PHE A 126 6.39 -14.81 8.04
CA PHE A 126 5.12 -15.37 8.49
C PHE A 126 4.06 -15.21 7.39
N VAL A 127 3.37 -16.29 7.06
CA VAL A 127 2.36 -16.35 5.99
C VAL A 127 1.06 -16.88 6.56
N ARG A 128 -0.05 -16.18 6.29
CA ARG A 128 -1.41 -16.65 6.57
C ARG A 128 -2.04 -17.17 5.29
N ALA A 129 -2.75 -18.28 5.39
CA ALA A 129 -3.45 -18.87 4.26
C ALA A 129 -4.93 -19.09 4.57
N ALA A 130 -5.80 -18.73 3.63
CA ALA A 130 -7.20 -19.15 3.63
C ALA A 130 -7.31 -20.56 3.04
N PRO A 131 -8.30 -21.40 3.48
CA PRO A 131 -8.51 -22.69 2.88
C PRO A 131 -8.77 -22.59 1.36
N ALA A 132 -7.94 -23.26 0.57
CA ALA A 132 -8.05 -23.21 -0.88
C ALA A 132 -9.12 -24.18 -1.37
N GLN A 133 -9.89 -23.77 -2.38
CA GLN A 133 -10.82 -24.63 -3.11
C GLN A 133 -10.05 -25.41 -4.21
N PRO A 134 -10.52 -26.62 -4.59
CA PRO A 134 -9.95 -27.33 -5.72
C PRO A 134 -9.98 -26.48 -7.00
N GLY A 135 -8.85 -26.37 -7.68
CA GLY A 135 -8.72 -25.56 -8.91
C GLY A 135 -8.62 -24.04 -8.68
N ALA A 136 -8.49 -23.59 -7.43
CA ALA A 136 -8.29 -22.18 -7.13
C ALA A 136 -6.94 -21.68 -7.66
N GLU A 137 -6.91 -20.46 -8.20
CA GLU A 137 -5.71 -19.83 -8.72
C GLU A 137 -4.89 -19.16 -7.58
N PRO A 138 -3.55 -19.26 -7.59
CA PRO A 138 -2.72 -18.74 -6.51
C PRO A 138 -2.77 -17.22 -6.45
N ALA A 139 -2.93 -16.67 -5.23
CA ALA A 139 -3.00 -15.25 -4.98
C ALA A 139 -2.19 -14.87 -3.73
N LEU A 140 -1.33 -13.85 -3.86
CA LEU A 140 -0.48 -13.38 -2.77
C LEU A 140 -0.77 -11.91 -2.45
N PHE A 141 -1.04 -11.63 -1.17
CA PHE A 141 -1.41 -10.33 -0.64
C PHE A 141 -0.27 -9.70 0.15
N VAL A 142 0.09 -8.46 -0.17
CA VAL A 142 1.22 -7.72 0.40
C VAL A 142 0.73 -6.44 1.07
N HIS A 143 0.90 -6.34 2.39
CA HIS A 143 0.41 -5.22 3.20
C HIS A 143 1.24 -3.93 3.05
N GLY A 144 0.69 -2.82 3.54
CA GLY A 144 1.33 -1.51 3.59
C GLY A 144 2.27 -1.31 4.79
N LEU A 145 2.85 -0.13 4.88
CA LEU A 145 3.72 0.29 5.99
C LEU A 145 2.98 0.17 7.33
N GLY A 146 3.59 -0.54 8.29
CA GLY A 146 3.01 -0.76 9.61
C GLY A 146 1.82 -1.72 9.66
N GLY A 147 1.45 -2.34 8.52
CA GLY A 147 0.42 -3.36 8.41
C GLY A 147 0.92 -4.77 8.74
N SER A 148 0.08 -5.74 8.43
CA SER A 148 0.38 -7.19 8.51
C SER A 148 -0.58 -7.98 7.60
N ALA A 149 -0.36 -9.27 7.46
CA ALA A 149 -1.22 -10.20 6.74
C ALA A 149 -2.69 -10.14 7.22
N SER A 150 -2.93 -9.81 8.49
CA SER A 150 -4.27 -9.68 9.05
C SER A 150 -5.11 -8.56 8.43
N ASN A 151 -4.49 -7.58 7.75
CA ASN A 151 -5.21 -6.53 7.02
C ASN A 151 -6.06 -7.07 5.86
N TRP A 152 -5.77 -8.28 5.40
CA TRP A 152 -6.41 -8.93 4.27
C TRP A 152 -7.48 -9.95 4.66
N THR A 153 -7.67 -10.20 5.96
CA THR A 153 -8.49 -11.31 6.48
C THR A 153 -9.89 -11.36 5.85
N ASP A 154 -10.62 -10.24 5.86
CA ASP A 154 -12.00 -10.19 5.35
C ASP A 154 -12.03 -10.27 3.83
N LEU A 155 -11.13 -9.57 3.13
CA LEU A 155 -11.06 -9.63 1.68
C LEU A 155 -10.70 -11.04 1.18
N MET A 156 -9.71 -11.70 1.80
CA MET A 156 -9.35 -13.09 1.47
C MET A 156 -10.56 -14.02 1.62
N GLY A 157 -11.33 -13.85 2.71
CA GLY A 157 -12.53 -14.65 2.94
C GLY A 157 -13.60 -14.49 1.87
N LEU A 158 -13.68 -13.33 1.25
CA LEU A 158 -14.61 -13.09 0.15
C LEU A 158 -14.09 -13.67 -1.17
N VAL A 159 -12.81 -13.47 -1.51
CA VAL A 159 -12.30 -13.84 -2.84
C VAL A 159 -11.82 -15.30 -2.93
N CYS A 160 -11.61 -16.00 -1.81
CA CYS A 160 -11.30 -17.43 -1.80
C CYS A 160 -12.52 -18.32 -2.08
N GLN A 161 -13.74 -17.76 -1.97
CA GLN A 161 -14.96 -18.49 -2.29
C GLN A 161 -15.20 -18.51 -3.80
N PRO A 162 -15.78 -19.60 -4.32
CA PRO A 162 -16.24 -19.66 -5.69
C PRO A 162 -17.16 -18.47 -6.01
N SER A 163 -17.05 -17.96 -7.22
CA SER A 163 -17.92 -16.90 -7.70
C SER A 163 -19.08 -17.50 -8.49
N GLU A 164 -20.28 -16.94 -8.32
CA GLU A 164 -21.43 -17.27 -9.17
C GLU A 164 -21.25 -16.72 -10.61
N GLN A 165 -20.32 -15.79 -10.81
CA GLN A 165 -20.04 -15.23 -12.12
C GLN A 165 -19.18 -16.21 -12.93
N PRO A 166 -19.62 -16.64 -14.13
CA PRO A 166 -18.85 -17.54 -14.98
C PRO A 166 -17.48 -16.95 -15.35
N GLY A 167 -16.45 -17.79 -15.28
CA GLY A 167 -15.08 -17.40 -15.66
C GLY A 167 -14.30 -16.59 -14.60
N VAL A 168 -14.84 -16.46 -13.38
CA VAL A 168 -14.10 -15.90 -12.24
C VAL A 168 -13.53 -17.04 -11.42
N PRO A 169 -12.20 -17.19 -11.32
CA PRO A 169 -11.59 -18.23 -10.51
C PRO A 169 -11.80 -17.95 -9.01
N ALA A 170 -11.94 -18.98 -8.21
CA ALA A 170 -11.66 -18.89 -6.79
C ALA A 170 -10.16 -18.67 -6.59
N LEU A 171 -9.76 -17.92 -5.55
CA LEU A 171 -8.36 -17.65 -5.28
C LEU A 171 -7.86 -18.49 -4.10
N ALA A 172 -6.70 -19.14 -4.28
CA ALA A 172 -5.92 -19.72 -3.20
C ALA A 172 -5.11 -18.61 -2.55
N CYS A 173 -5.68 -18.04 -1.49
CA CYS A 173 -5.19 -16.78 -0.91
C CYS A 173 -4.13 -17.03 0.16
N GLU A 174 -2.95 -16.43 -0.03
CA GLU A 174 -1.92 -16.28 0.97
C GLU A 174 -1.62 -14.80 1.21
N ALA A 175 -1.36 -14.42 2.48
CA ALA A 175 -0.92 -13.08 2.84
C ALA A 175 0.31 -13.19 3.72
N LEU A 176 1.41 -12.50 3.33
CA LEU A 176 2.63 -12.51 4.12
C LEU A 176 2.71 -11.30 5.05
N ASP A 177 3.37 -11.49 6.18
CA ASP A 177 3.94 -10.41 6.97
C ASP A 177 5.31 -10.06 6.39
N LEU A 178 5.51 -8.83 5.92
CA LEU A 178 6.81 -8.38 5.43
C LEU A 178 7.86 -8.42 6.55
N PRO A 179 9.15 -8.69 6.26
CA PRO A 179 10.21 -8.76 7.28
C PRO A 179 10.17 -7.56 8.25
N GLY A 180 10.16 -7.86 9.56
CA GLY A 180 10.04 -6.88 10.64
C GLY A 180 8.63 -6.40 10.97
N PHE A 181 7.60 -6.92 10.29
CA PHE A 181 6.19 -6.64 10.58
C PHE A 181 5.42 -7.91 10.94
N GLY A 182 4.26 -7.71 11.61
CA GLY A 182 3.44 -8.83 12.04
C GLY A 182 4.25 -9.83 12.87
N TYR A 183 4.21 -11.08 12.49
CA TYR A 183 4.95 -12.18 13.12
C TYR A 183 6.27 -12.52 12.40
N SER A 184 6.60 -11.82 11.31
CA SER A 184 7.89 -12.00 10.64
C SER A 184 9.02 -11.37 11.46
N PRO A 185 10.15 -12.08 11.65
CA PRO A 185 11.34 -11.51 12.25
C PRO A 185 11.87 -10.30 11.44
N PRO A 186 12.72 -9.47 12.04
CA PRO A 186 13.44 -8.44 11.29
C PRO A 186 14.40 -9.09 10.29
N PRO A 187 14.71 -8.42 9.16
CA PRO A 187 15.71 -8.93 8.22
C PRO A 187 17.06 -9.05 8.91
N ALA A 188 17.78 -10.16 8.66
CA ALA A 188 19.04 -10.49 9.34
C ALA A 188 20.15 -9.45 9.07
N ASP A 189 20.14 -8.84 7.89
CA ASP A 189 21.07 -7.80 7.45
C ASP A 189 20.59 -6.37 7.82
N GLY A 190 19.41 -6.24 8.41
CA GLY A 190 18.79 -4.96 8.74
C GLY A 190 18.35 -4.13 7.52
N ASP A 191 18.28 -4.71 6.32
CA ASP A 191 17.86 -4.01 5.10
C ASP A 191 16.32 -3.94 5.00
N TYR A 192 15.78 -2.76 5.27
CA TYR A 192 14.36 -2.44 5.12
C TYR A 192 14.04 -1.74 3.80
N SER A 193 14.94 -1.75 2.82
CA SER A 193 14.71 -1.14 1.51
C SER A 193 13.54 -1.78 0.76
N LEU A 194 13.00 -1.05 -0.22
CA LEU A 194 11.94 -1.59 -1.07
C LEU A 194 12.45 -2.78 -1.88
N ASP A 195 13.72 -2.75 -2.31
CA ASP A 195 14.31 -3.83 -3.12
C ASP A 195 14.53 -5.11 -2.30
N ALA A 196 14.92 -5.02 -1.01
CA ALA A 196 14.99 -6.18 -0.11
C ALA A 196 13.61 -6.83 0.09
N ARG A 197 12.56 -6.02 0.25
CA ARG A 197 11.18 -6.52 0.36
C ARG A 197 10.68 -7.17 -0.93
N VAL A 198 11.05 -6.61 -2.08
CA VAL A 198 10.79 -7.21 -3.39
C VAL A 198 11.44 -8.59 -3.47
N ALA A 199 12.70 -8.71 -3.05
CA ALA A 199 13.40 -9.99 -3.02
C ALA A 199 12.71 -11.02 -2.11
N ALA A 200 12.26 -10.61 -0.91
CA ALA A 200 11.54 -11.49 0.00
C ALA A 200 10.22 -12.03 -0.58
N VAL A 201 9.44 -11.17 -1.24
CA VAL A 201 8.18 -11.59 -1.87
C VAL A 201 8.44 -12.50 -3.07
N ILE A 202 9.45 -12.21 -3.89
CA ILE A 202 9.85 -13.09 -5.01
C ILE A 202 10.28 -14.45 -4.48
N ALA A 203 11.12 -14.50 -3.46
CA ALA A 203 11.59 -15.77 -2.87
C ALA A 203 10.43 -16.62 -2.35
N LEU A 204 9.40 -16.01 -1.74
CA LEU A 204 8.20 -16.73 -1.31
C LEU A 204 7.43 -17.31 -2.51
N ILE A 205 7.21 -16.52 -3.57
CA ILE A 205 6.51 -16.99 -4.78
C ILE A 205 7.27 -18.17 -5.41
N GLU A 206 8.58 -18.06 -5.55
CA GLU A 206 9.43 -19.11 -6.14
C GLU A 206 9.43 -20.37 -5.29
N GLN A 207 9.49 -20.24 -3.95
CA GLN A 207 9.46 -21.39 -3.04
C GLN A 207 8.11 -22.11 -3.06
N ARG A 208 6.98 -21.40 -3.23
CA ARG A 208 5.66 -22.03 -3.38
C ARG A 208 5.51 -22.77 -4.71
N ALA A 209 6.32 -22.47 -5.71
CA ALA A 209 6.38 -23.12 -7.04
C ALA A 209 5.03 -23.21 -7.78
N ASN A 210 4.05 -22.37 -7.43
CA ASN A 210 2.72 -22.34 -8.03
C ASN A 210 2.43 -21.03 -8.78
N TRP A 211 3.46 -20.45 -9.40
CA TRP A 211 3.35 -19.23 -10.22
C TRP A 211 2.95 -19.54 -11.67
N PRO A 212 2.41 -18.57 -12.45
CA PRO A 212 2.21 -17.16 -12.09
C PRO A 212 1.06 -16.95 -11.10
N VAL A 213 1.21 -15.97 -10.20
CA VAL A 213 0.26 -15.66 -9.15
C VAL A 213 -0.54 -14.37 -9.43
N HIS A 214 -1.71 -14.24 -8.85
CA HIS A 214 -2.36 -12.93 -8.71
C HIS A 214 -1.67 -12.18 -7.57
N LEU A 215 -1.08 -11.01 -7.86
CA LEU A 215 -0.45 -10.18 -6.85
C LEU A 215 -1.35 -9.04 -6.41
N ILE A 216 -1.56 -8.92 -5.11
CA ILE A 216 -2.39 -7.88 -4.51
C ILE A 216 -1.56 -7.07 -3.52
N GLY A 217 -1.55 -5.74 -3.63
CA GLY A 217 -0.75 -4.89 -2.75
C GLY A 217 -1.45 -3.61 -2.33
N ASN A 218 -1.35 -3.26 -1.04
CA ASN A 218 -1.84 -1.99 -0.51
C ASN A 218 -0.67 -1.05 -0.18
N SER A 219 -0.80 0.22 -0.53
CA SER A 219 0.15 1.27 -0.12
C SER A 219 1.59 0.91 -0.49
N MET A 220 2.52 0.78 0.48
CA MET A 220 3.88 0.29 0.27
C MET A 220 3.90 -1.09 -0.40
N GLY A 221 3.00 -2.00 -0.01
CA GLY A 221 2.83 -3.29 -0.69
C GLY A 221 2.48 -3.12 -2.16
N GLY A 222 1.66 -2.12 -2.51
CA GLY A 222 1.37 -1.77 -3.90
C GLY A 222 2.61 -1.34 -4.70
N ALA A 223 3.53 -0.59 -4.07
CA ALA A 223 4.81 -0.25 -4.69
C ALA A 223 5.71 -1.49 -4.90
N ILE A 224 5.76 -2.39 -3.89
CA ILE A 224 6.51 -3.64 -3.96
C ILE A 224 6.01 -4.51 -5.12
N VAL A 225 4.71 -4.83 -5.16
CA VAL A 225 4.15 -5.71 -6.20
C VAL A 225 4.20 -5.10 -7.60
N THR A 226 4.14 -3.76 -7.72
CA THR A 226 4.38 -3.06 -9.00
C THR A 226 5.79 -3.30 -9.51
N ARG A 227 6.79 -3.23 -8.64
CA ARG A 227 8.20 -3.49 -8.98
C ARG A 227 8.44 -4.94 -9.34
N ILE A 228 7.81 -5.89 -8.63
CA ILE A 228 7.86 -7.32 -8.97
C ILE A 228 7.29 -7.54 -10.37
N ALA A 229 6.08 -7.05 -10.66
CA ALA A 229 5.43 -7.23 -11.95
C ALA A 229 6.23 -6.61 -13.12
N ALA A 230 7.00 -5.55 -12.85
CA ALA A 230 7.87 -4.92 -13.83
C ALA A 230 9.18 -5.69 -14.10
N ARG A 231 9.71 -6.42 -13.10
CA ARG A 231 11.01 -7.11 -13.17
C ARG A 231 10.88 -8.61 -13.42
N ARG A 232 9.79 -9.20 -12.94
CA ARG A 232 9.50 -10.63 -12.98
C ARG A 232 8.07 -10.86 -13.49
N SER A 233 7.82 -10.44 -14.73
CA SER A 233 6.52 -10.62 -15.39
C SER A 233 6.09 -12.07 -15.52
N ASP A 234 7.05 -13.00 -15.51
CA ASP A 234 6.86 -14.43 -15.50
C ASP A 234 6.11 -14.92 -14.25
N LEU A 235 6.29 -14.24 -13.12
CA LEU A 235 5.67 -14.61 -11.84
C LEU A 235 4.26 -14.05 -11.65
N VAL A 236 3.80 -13.12 -12.52
CA VAL A 236 2.59 -12.33 -12.24
C VAL A 236 1.50 -12.55 -13.28
N ARG A 237 0.40 -13.17 -12.84
CA ARG A 237 -0.80 -13.41 -13.65
C ARG A 237 -1.64 -12.14 -13.80
N SER A 238 -1.89 -11.46 -12.70
CA SER A 238 -2.55 -10.15 -12.66
C SER A 238 -2.09 -9.33 -11.46
N LEU A 239 -2.30 -8.03 -11.52
CA LEU A 239 -1.90 -7.09 -10.47
C LEU A 239 -3.11 -6.32 -9.95
N THR A 240 -3.37 -6.36 -8.64
CA THR A 240 -4.38 -5.52 -7.97
C THR A 240 -3.70 -4.60 -6.97
N LEU A 241 -3.92 -3.30 -7.14
CA LEU A 241 -3.30 -2.24 -6.35
C LEU A 241 -4.37 -1.48 -5.57
N VAL A 242 -4.33 -1.53 -4.25
CA VAL A 242 -5.25 -0.78 -3.37
C VAL A 242 -4.50 0.40 -2.80
N SER A 243 -4.86 1.62 -3.20
CA SER A 243 -4.22 2.86 -2.77
C SER A 243 -2.68 2.79 -2.81
N PRO A 244 -2.06 2.38 -3.95
CA PRO A 244 -0.62 2.11 -4.01
C PRO A 244 0.19 3.36 -3.72
N ALA A 245 1.29 3.21 -2.96
CA ALA A 245 2.21 4.28 -2.64
C ALA A 245 3.07 4.67 -3.85
N MET A 246 2.43 5.25 -4.86
CA MET A 246 3.09 5.76 -6.06
C MET A 246 3.53 7.20 -5.87
N PRO A 247 4.75 7.59 -6.30
CA PRO A 247 5.27 8.92 -6.09
C PRO A 247 4.35 10.03 -6.61
N ASP A 248 3.95 10.94 -5.73
CA ASP A 248 3.24 12.17 -6.05
C ASP A 248 4.05 13.36 -5.50
N LEU A 249 4.31 14.34 -6.36
CA LEU A 249 5.10 15.53 -6.00
C LEU A 249 4.25 16.63 -5.35
N ARG A 250 2.93 16.45 -5.26
CA ARG A 250 2.06 17.42 -4.60
C ARG A 250 2.20 17.27 -3.09
N PRO A 251 2.64 18.31 -2.37
CA PRO A 251 2.79 18.25 -0.94
C PRO A 251 1.43 18.03 -0.27
N ARG A 252 1.33 17.00 0.56
CA ARG A 252 0.18 16.71 1.41
C ARG A 252 0.63 16.56 2.84
N LEU A 253 -0.24 16.90 3.76
CA LEU A 253 0.12 17.01 5.18
C LEU A 253 0.61 15.66 5.77
N LEU A 254 -0.12 14.56 5.53
CA LEU A 254 0.23 13.25 6.08
C LEU A 254 1.55 12.68 5.51
N PRO A 255 1.77 12.63 4.19
CA PRO A 255 3.06 12.24 3.62
C PRO A 255 4.23 13.11 4.08
N MET A 256 4.03 14.42 4.23
CA MET A 256 5.06 15.33 4.76
C MET A 256 5.41 14.99 6.21
N ARG A 257 4.43 14.63 7.03
CA ARG A 257 4.65 14.18 8.42
C ARG A 257 5.39 12.86 8.46
N LEU A 258 5.05 11.91 7.58
CA LEU A 258 5.78 10.64 7.46
C LEU A 258 7.24 10.91 7.09
N ALA A 259 7.51 11.81 6.15
CA ALA A 259 8.86 12.20 5.78
C ALA A 259 9.62 12.83 6.96
N LEU A 260 8.97 13.70 7.74
CA LEU A 260 9.55 14.31 8.93
C LEU A 260 9.87 13.25 10.01
N VAL A 261 8.92 12.36 10.31
CA VAL A 261 9.12 11.26 11.26
C VAL A 261 10.19 10.29 10.77
N SER A 262 10.37 10.13 9.47
CA SER A 262 11.43 9.30 8.90
C SER A 262 12.83 9.95 8.97
N THR A 263 12.94 11.22 9.40
CA THR A 263 14.24 11.88 9.59
C THR A 263 15.00 11.27 10.77
N PRO A 264 16.31 10.96 10.62
CA PRO A 264 17.12 10.43 11.72
C PRO A 264 17.04 11.29 12.99
N GLY A 265 16.90 10.64 14.15
CA GLY A 265 16.74 11.31 15.45
C GLY A 265 15.30 11.75 15.75
N VAL A 266 14.64 12.47 14.83
CA VAL A 266 13.25 12.94 15.01
C VAL A 266 12.28 11.76 15.16
N GLY A 267 12.42 10.74 14.33
CA GLY A 267 11.55 9.57 14.37
C GLY A 267 11.56 8.85 15.70
N ARG A 268 12.74 8.58 16.25
CA ARG A 268 12.85 7.92 17.57
C ARG A 268 12.23 8.76 18.68
N MET A 269 12.44 10.06 18.68
CA MET A 269 11.82 10.97 19.65
C MET A 269 10.28 10.92 19.56
N VAL A 270 9.74 10.96 18.34
CA VAL A 270 8.29 10.85 18.12
C VAL A 270 7.76 9.49 18.58
N MET A 271 8.42 8.38 18.22
CA MET A 271 8.02 7.03 18.64
C MET A 271 8.04 6.87 20.16
N THR A 272 9.08 7.35 20.84
CA THR A 272 9.17 7.34 22.31
C THR A 272 8.04 8.15 22.96
N ARG A 273 7.69 9.31 22.36
CA ARG A 273 6.57 10.10 22.86
C ARG A 273 5.22 9.41 22.61
N MET A 274 5.05 8.82 21.43
CA MET A 274 3.84 8.08 21.08
C MET A 274 3.64 6.85 21.97
N ALA A 275 4.70 6.16 22.34
CA ALA A 275 4.65 4.99 23.22
C ALA A 275 4.10 5.31 24.64
N ARG A 276 4.07 6.60 25.03
CA ARG A 276 3.44 7.04 26.30
C ARG A 276 1.91 7.01 26.27
N TYR A 277 1.31 6.95 25.10
CA TYR A 277 -0.14 6.83 24.98
C TYR A 277 -0.56 5.36 25.02
N PRO A 278 -1.72 5.03 25.62
CA PRO A 278 -2.29 3.68 25.57
C PRO A 278 -2.43 3.16 24.14
N ALA A 279 -2.33 1.84 23.97
CA ALA A 279 -2.44 1.19 22.67
C ALA A 279 -3.77 1.55 21.95
N GLU A 280 -4.86 1.63 22.71
CA GLU A 280 -6.19 2.03 22.21
C GLU A 280 -6.13 3.40 21.54
N LYS A 281 -5.56 4.39 22.25
CA LYS A 281 -5.48 5.76 21.73
C LYS A 281 -4.64 5.83 20.46
N ARG A 282 -3.51 5.13 20.41
CA ARG A 282 -2.64 5.06 19.21
C ARG A 282 -3.33 4.38 18.04
N THR A 283 -4.10 3.32 18.33
CA THR A 283 -4.91 2.62 17.34
C THR A 283 -5.99 3.54 16.78
N ASP A 284 -6.74 4.22 17.64
CA ASP A 284 -7.79 5.15 17.18
C ASP A 284 -7.23 6.29 16.33
N MET A 285 -6.07 6.84 16.69
CA MET A 285 -5.38 7.85 15.89
C MET A 285 -5.02 7.31 14.50
N THR A 286 -4.53 6.07 14.42
CA THR A 286 -4.22 5.42 13.15
C THR A 286 -5.47 5.18 12.30
N ILE A 287 -6.56 4.72 12.92
CA ILE A 287 -7.84 4.52 12.26
C ILE A 287 -8.36 5.84 11.67
N MET A 288 -8.29 6.93 12.41
CA MET A 288 -8.69 8.26 11.95
C MET A 288 -7.89 8.75 10.73
N ASP A 289 -6.63 8.35 10.62
CA ASP A 289 -5.79 8.70 9.47
C ASP A 289 -6.06 7.80 8.23
N LEU A 290 -6.40 6.53 8.46
CA LEU A 290 -6.53 5.52 7.40
C LEU A 290 -7.95 5.40 6.84
N TYR A 291 -8.98 5.49 7.68
CA TYR A 291 -10.38 5.32 7.30
C TYR A 291 -11.01 6.66 6.94
N ALA A 292 -11.87 6.65 5.94
CA ALA A 292 -12.74 7.81 5.68
C ALA A 292 -13.82 7.92 6.76
N ASP A 293 -14.41 6.78 7.10
CA ASP A 293 -15.40 6.64 8.17
C ASP A 293 -14.95 5.57 9.18
N PRO A 294 -14.41 5.96 10.33
CA PRO A 294 -14.03 5.03 11.41
C PRO A 294 -15.18 4.15 11.93
N ALA A 295 -16.45 4.57 11.76
CA ALA A 295 -17.60 3.79 12.18
C ALA A 295 -17.79 2.50 11.35
N LEU A 296 -17.16 2.42 10.19
CA LEU A 296 -17.14 1.21 9.36
C LEU A 296 -16.22 0.10 9.92
N LEU A 297 -15.36 0.42 10.87
CA LEU A 297 -14.49 -0.58 11.49
C LEU A 297 -15.27 -1.42 12.49
N HIS A 298 -15.36 -2.73 12.23
CA HIS A 298 -16.03 -3.65 13.15
C HIS A 298 -15.30 -3.69 14.50
N PRO A 299 -16.02 -3.72 15.65
CA PRO A 299 -15.41 -3.72 16.98
C PRO A 299 -14.37 -4.83 17.19
N VAL A 300 -14.59 -6.04 16.66
CA VAL A 300 -13.63 -7.15 16.69
C VAL A 300 -12.32 -6.77 16.01
N ARG A 301 -12.38 -6.13 14.81
CA ARG A 301 -11.17 -5.67 14.09
C ARG A 301 -10.44 -4.57 14.85
N ARG A 302 -11.18 -3.67 15.50
CA ARG A 302 -10.58 -2.66 16.38
C ARG A 302 -9.86 -3.30 17.56
N ALA A 303 -10.47 -4.29 18.23
CA ALA A 303 -9.85 -5.01 19.33
C ALA A 303 -8.57 -5.76 18.88
N GLU A 304 -8.61 -6.39 17.71
CA GLU A 304 -7.44 -7.05 17.11
C GLU A 304 -6.32 -6.07 16.77
N ALA A 305 -6.65 -4.88 16.28
CA ALA A 305 -5.67 -3.83 16.00
C ALA A 305 -5.00 -3.31 17.28
N ILE A 306 -5.77 -3.15 18.37
CA ILE A 306 -5.24 -2.78 19.69
C ILE A 306 -4.29 -3.87 20.21
N ALA A 307 -4.70 -5.13 20.13
CA ALA A 307 -3.88 -6.27 20.57
C ALA A 307 -2.57 -6.33 19.76
N GLU A 308 -2.60 -6.04 18.47
CA GLU A 308 -1.40 -6.00 17.62
C GLU A 308 -0.48 -4.84 18.00
N VAL A 309 -1.02 -3.65 18.28
CA VAL A 309 -0.22 -2.52 18.78
C VAL A 309 0.45 -2.87 20.11
N THR A 310 -0.31 -3.48 21.04
CA THR A 310 0.23 -3.93 22.34
C THR A 310 1.33 -4.99 22.16
N ARG A 311 1.14 -5.96 21.28
CA ARG A 311 2.14 -6.98 20.97
C ARG A 311 3.43 -6.35 20.43
N ARG A 312 3.31 -5.39 19.50
CA ARG A 312 4.46 -4.69 18.90
C ARG A 312 5.26 -3.88 19.90
N ASP A 313 4.64 -3.36 20.96
CA ASP A 313 5.35 -2.64 22.02
C ASP A 313 6.40 -3.51 22.72
N GLY A 314 6.17 -4.83 22.78
CA GLY A 314 7.13 -5.80 23.31
C GLY A 314 8.26 -6.19 22.36
N LEU A 315 8.26 -5.71 21.12
CA LEU A 315 9.27 -6.08 20.12
C LEU A 315 10.33 -4.98 19.98
N SER A 316 11.58 -5.32 20.26
CA SER A 316 12.71 -4.38 20.22
C SER A 316 12.93 -3.75 18.83
N HIS A 317 12.62 -4.48 17.75
CA HIS A 317 12.80 -4.04 16.37
C HIS A 317 11.62 -3.24 15.79
N SER A 318 10.46 -3.19 16.47
CA SER A 318 9.21 -2.66 15.92
C SER A 318 9.32 -1.18 15.48
N ALA A 319 9.96 -0.35 16.31
CA ALA A 319 10.16 1.06 15.98
C ALA A 319 11.12 1.23 14.79
N ASP A 320 12.22 0.49 14.77
CA ASP A 320 13.22 0.56 13.68
C ASP A 320 12.62 0.04 12.38
N ALA A 321 11.88 -1.06 12.39
CA ALA A 321 11.17 -1.58 11.21
C ALA A 321 10.25 -0.52 10.58
N LEU A 322 9.49 0.20 11.40
CA LEU A 322 8.59 1.25 10.93
C LEU A 322 9.35 2.45 10.35
N LEU A 323 10.37 2.93 11.09
CA LEU A 323 11.14 4.13 10.71
C LEU A 323 11.99 3.89 9.46
N GLU A 324 12.72 2.77 9.40
CA GLU A 324 13.58 2.45 8.25
C GLU A 324 12.74 2.17 6.99
N SER A 325 11.60 1.48 7.13
CA SER A 325 10.68 1.29 6.00
C SER A 325 10.07 2.62 5.53
N GLY A 326 9.77 3.53 6.46
CA GLY A 326 9.33 4.89 6.14
C GLY A 326 10.38 5.66 5.34
N ARG A 327 11.67 5.58 5.76
CA ARG A 327 12.81 6.17 5.03
C ARG A 327 12.96 5.58 3.64
N ALA A 328 12.89 4.25 3.53
CA ALA A 328 12.95 3.56 2.25
C ALA A 328 11.85 4.04 1.31
N LEU A 329 10.61 4.18 1.82
CA LEU A 329 9.49 4.68 1.03
C LEU A 329 9.70 6.14 0.58
N VAL A 330 10.18 7.01 1.47
CA VAL A 330 10.51 8.40 1.14
C VAL A 330 11.60 8.46 0.07
N SER A 331 12.64 7.61 0.17
CA SER A 331 13.70 7.54 -0.84
C SER A 331 13.16 7.14 -2.21
N GLU A 332 12.18 6.21 -2.27
CA GLU A 332 11.51 5.83 -3.53
C GLU A 332 10.71 6.98 -4.13
N TYR A 333 10.07 7.82 -3.32
CA TYR A 333 9.37 9.02 -3.81
C TYR A 333 10.34 10.03 -4.44
N MET A 334 11.59 10.07 -3.97
CA MET A 334 12.63 10.94 -4.52
C MET A 334 13.38 10.33 -5.69
N ARG A 335 13.27 9.01 -5.91
CA ARG A 335 13.99 8.29 -6.96
C ARG A 335 13.53 8.73 -8.35
N ARG A 336 14.49 9.09 -9.21
CA ARG A 336 14.28 9.50 -10.59
C ARG A 336 14.91 8.48 -11.56
N GLY A 337 14.59 8.59 -12.84
CA GLY A 337 15.22 7.78 -13.87
C GLY A 337 14.66 6.36 -13.97
N PRO A 338 15.46 5.42 -14.53
CA PRO A 338 14.98 4.06 -14.88
C PRO A 338 14.45 3.22 -13.74
N GLY A 339 14.94 3.43 -12.51
CA GLY A 339 14.54 2.69 -11.31
C GLY A 339 13.35 3.29 -10.55
N SER A 340 12.70 4.34 -11.08
CA SER A 340 11.54 4.95 -10.41
C SER A 340 10.28 4.11 -10.57
N LEU A 341 9.40 4.10 -9.56
CA LEU A 341 8.16 3.30 -9.55
C LEU A 341 7.24 3.58 -10.75
N TRP A 342 7.19 4.82 -11.26
CA TRP A 342 6.41 5.12 -12.48
C TRP A 342 7.03 4.53 -13.74
N ARG A 343 8.36 4.36 -13.78
CA ARG A 343 9.01 3.63 -14.88
C ARG A 343 8.78 2.12 -14.76
N ASP A 344 8.75 1.59 -13.54
CA ASP A 344 8.36 0.20 -13.30
C ASP A 344 6.90 0.00 -13.76
N ALA A 345 5.95 0.84 -13.34
CA ALA A 345 4.55 0.77 -13.77
C ALA A 345 4.38 0.74 -15.31
N ALA A 346 5.17 1.51 -16.05
CA ALA A 346 5.14 1.52 -17.51
C ALA A 346 5.65 0.22 -18.17
N ARG A 347 6.39 -0.62 -17.40
CA ARG A 347 6.89 -1.92 -17.88
C ARG A 347 5.96 -3.09 -17.55
N VAL A 348 5.03 -2.90 -16.62
CA VAL A 348 4.08 -3.95 -16.24
C VAL A 348 3.29 -4.40 -17.46
N SER A 349 3.38 -5.71 -17.77
CA SER A 349 2.63 -6.35 -18.85
C SER A 349 1.35 -7.03 -18.35
N ALA A 350 1.33 -7.42 -17.08
CA ALA A 350 0.17 -8.07 -16.46
C ALA A 350 -1.06 -7.14 -16.44
N PRO A 351 -2.27 -7.66 -16.70
CA PRO A 351 -3.48 -6.92 -16.48
C PRO A 351 -3.52 -6.33 -15.06
N THR A 352 -3.85 -5.06 -14.95
CA THR A 352 -3.76 -4.31 -13.70
C THR A 352 -5.09 -3.69 -13.30
N LEU A 353 -5.51 -3.89 -12.05
CA LEU A 353 -6.60 -3.19 -11.39
C LEU A 353 -6.03 -2.23 -10.35
N VAL A 354 -6.41 -0.95 -10.43
CA VAL A 354 -6.05 0.05 -9.42
C VAL A 354 -7.31 0.54 -8.74
N ILE A 355 -7.37 0.39 -7.41
CA ILE A 355 -8.48 0.83 -6.57
C ILE A 355 -7.99 1.95 -5.65
N HIS A 356 -8.67 3.09 -5.66
CA HIS A 356 -8.43 4.20 -4.75
C HIS A 356 -9.69 4.56 -3.97
N GLY A 357 -9.53 4.95 -2.70
CA GLY A 357 -10.57 5.63 -1.95
C GLY A 357 -10.56 7.13 -2.27
N SER A 358 -11.74 7.73 -2.52
CA SER A 358 -11.84 9.17 -2.83
C SER A 358 -11.45 10.08 -1.66
N HIS A 359 -11.51 9.56 -0.43
CA HIS A 359 -11.17 10.26 0.82
C HIS A 359 -9.83 9.77 1.40
N ASP A 360 -8.98 9.14 0.59
CA ASP A 360 -7.64 8.75 0.99
C ASP A 360 -6.81 9.98 1.38
N ARG A 361 -6.38 10.03 2.64
CA ARG A 361 -5.59 11.14 3.22
C ARG A 361 -4.09 10.93 3.05
N LEU A 362 -3.64 9.70 2.80
CA LEU A 362 -2.24 9.32 2.65
C LEU A 362 -1.78 9.39 1.20
N VAL A 363 -2.45 8.68 0.31
CA VAL A 363 -2.13 8.66 -1.12
C VAL A 363 -3.13 9.53 -1.86
N ASN A 364 -2.63 10.39 -2.74
CA ASN A 364 -3.49 11.28 -3.51
C ASN A 364 -4.33 10.49 -4.53
N PRO A 365 -5.68 10.48 -4.45
CA PRO A 365 -6.52 9.78 -5.42
C PRO A 365 -6.31 10.25 -6.87
N GLN A 366 -5.77 11.46 -7.08
CA GLN A 366 -5.43 11.94 -8.42
C GLN A 366 -4.29 11.16 -9.09
N THR A 367 -3.50 10.37 -8.32
CA THR A 367 -2.54 9.42 -8.89
C THR A 367 -3.23 8.33 -9.71
N ALA A 368 -4.51 8.05 -9.48
CA ALA A 368 -5.37 7.18 -10.29
C ALA A 368 -5.34 7.55 -11.78
N ALA A 369 -5.49 8.84 -12.10
CA ALA A 369 -5.45 9.31 -13.48
C ALA A 369 -4.06 9.12 -14.13
N ARG A 370 -2.98 9.20 -13.35
CA ARG A 370 -1.64 8.89 -13.83
C ARG A 370 -1.45 7.39 -14.01
N ALA A 371 -1.97 6.56 -13.10
CA ALA A 371 -1.92 5.11 -13.22
C ALA A 371 -2.61 4.64 -14.51
N ALA A 372 -3.82 5.13 -14.79
CA ALA A 372 -4.56 4.83 -16.03
C ALA A 372 -3.77 5.11 -17.32
N ARG A 373 -2.90 6.13 -17.30
CA ARG A 373 -2.06 6.49 -18.46
C ARG A 373 -0.71 5.79 -18.51
N THR A 374 -0.29 5.19 -17.39
CA THR A 374 1.08 4.64 -17.25
C THR A 374 1.11 3.13 -17.38
N PHE A 375 0.21 2.40 -16.74
CA PHE A 375 0.09 0.95 -16.91
C PHE A 375 -0.46 0.63 -18.30
N ARG A 376 0.05 -0.43 -18.92
CA ARG A 376 -0.30 -0.79 -20.31
C ARG A 376 -1.75 -1.28 -20.44
N THR A 377 -2.17 -2.13 -19.52
CA THR A 377 -3.54 -2.67 -19.45
C THR A 377 -4.04 -2.41 -18.04
N CYS A 378 -4.85 -1.36 -17.87
CA CYS A 378 -5.22 -0.88 -16.56
C CYS A 378 -6.72 -0.53 -16.48
N ARG A 379 -7.39 -1.11 -15.49
CA ARG A 379 -8.68 -0.63 -15.01
C ARG A 379 -8.46 0.15 -13.73
N VAL A 380 -9.03 1.34 -13.63
CA VAL A 380 -8.95 2.19 -12.44
C VAL A 380 -10.34 2.41 -11.87
N VAL A 381 -10.48 2.18 -10.56
CA VAL A 381 -11.72 2.37 -9.81
C VAL A 381 -11.47 3.34 -8.66
N VAL A 382 -12.34 4.33 -8.50
CA VAL A 382 -12.33 5.24 -7.36
C VAL A 382 -13.58 5.02 -6.53
N LEU A 383 -13.40 4.48 -5.33
CA LEU A 383 -14.48 4.19 -4.40
C LEU A 383 -14.90 5.47 -3.65
N PRO A 384 -16.16 5.91 -3.76
CA PRO A 384 -16.62 7.12 -3.11
C PRO A 384 -16.67 6.95 -1.58
N LYS A 385 -16.27 8.01 -0.86
CA LYS A 385 -16.29 8.06 0.63
C LYS A 385 -15.49 6.95 1.33
N ILE A 386 -14.47 6.41 0.68
CA ILE A 386 -13.57 5.38 1.22
C ILE A 386 -12.18 5.99 1.42
N GLY A 387 -11.48 5.52 2.46
CA GLY A 387 -10.15 5.98 2.84
C GLY A 387 -9.02 5.19 2.18
N HIS A 388 -7.89 5.11 2.90
CA HIS A 388 -6.64 4.50 2.42
C HIS A 388 -6.67 2.97 2.39
N VAL A 389 -7.44 2.36 3.27
CA VAL A 389 -7.48 0.90 3.48
C VAL A 389 -8.82 0.32 3.01
N ALA A 390 -9.15 0.55 1.75
CA ALA A 390 -10.42 0.13 1.16
C ALA A 390 -10.72 -1.36 1.39
N MET A 391 -9.71 -2.23 1.40
CA MET A 391 -9.83 -3.66 1.67
C MET A 391 -10.25 -4.00 3.11
N MET A 392 -10.11 -3.06 4.04
CA MET A 392 -10.55 -3.19 5.43
C MET A 392 -11.84 -2.42 5.70
N GLU A 393 -12.01 -1.27 5.02
CA GLU A 393 -13.16 -0.38 5.19
C GLU A 393 -14.40 -0.93 4.46
N ARG A 394 -14.22 -1.44 3.23
CA ARG A 394 -15.26 -2.05 2.39
C ARG A 394 -14.71 -3.23 1.59
N PRO A 395 -14.37 -4.34 2.26
CA PRO A 395 -13.85 -5.54 1.61
C PRO A 395 -14.81 -6.11 0.56
N ASP A 396 -16.11 -5.93 0.75
CA ASP A 396 -17.17 -6.33 -0.19
C ASP A 396 -17.05 -5.62 -1.54
N LEU A 397 -16.85 -4.29 -1.53
CA LEU A 397 -16.68 -3.52 -2.77
C LEU A 397 -15.37 -3.88 -3.47
N VAL A 398 -14.28 -4.03 -2.71
CA VAL A 398 -12.99 -4.42 -3.28
C VAL A 398 -13.07 -5.82 -3.90
N ALA A 399 -13.71 -6.79 -3.23
CA ALA A 399 -13.92 -8.14 -3.75
C ALA A 399 -14.76 -8.14 -5.04
N ALA A 400 -15.84 -7.34 -5.10
CA ALA A 400 -16.69 -7.22 -6.28
C ALA A 400 -15.91 -6.66 -7.48
N GLU A 401 -15.09 -5.61 -7.26
CA GLU A 401 -14.25 -5.03 -8.31
C GLU A 401 -13.15 -6.00 -8.78
N MET A 402 -12.52 -6.73 -7.84
CA MET A 402 -11.55 -7.78 -8.18
C MET A 402 -12.17 -8.88 -9.03
N ARG A 403 -13.34 -9.41 -8.64
CA ARG A 403 -14.05 -10.44 -9.41
C ARG A 403 -14.42 -9.98 -10.81
N SER A 404 -15.00 -8.78 -10.93
CA SER A 404 -15.31 -8.16 -12.23
C SER A 404 -14.09 -7.98 -13.11
N PHE A 405 -12.96 -7.59 -12.52
CA PHE A 405 -11.69 -7.46 -13.23
C PHE A 405 -11.17 -8.82 -13.70
N LEU A 406 -11.14 -9.83 -12.84
CA LEU A 406 -10.68 -11.18 -13.18
C LEU A 406 -11.53 -11.81 -14.31
N ALA A 407 -12.87 -11.63 -14.25
CA ALA A 407 -13.75 -12.07 -15.32
C ALA A 407 -13.44 -11.42 -16.67
N SER A 408 -13.08 -10.15 -16.67
CA SER A 408 -12.71 -9.42 -17.89
C SER A 408 -11.33 -9.81 -18.41
N ALA A 409 -10.37 -10.03 -17.53
CA ALA A 409 -9.02 -10.44 -17.87
C ALA A 409 -8.97 -11.84 -18.50
N ALA A 410 -9.84 -12.74 -18.06
CA ALA A 410 -9.98 -14.09 -18.64
C ALA A 410 -10.52 -14.10 -20.09
N LYS A 411 -11.28 -13.08 -20.49
CA LYS A 411 -11.92 -12.95 -21.82
C LYS A 411 -11.05 -12.21 -22.86
N GLY A 412 -9.93 -11.60 -22.45
CA GLY A 412 -9.07 -10.81 -23.35
C GLY A 412 -8.17 -11.66 -24.25
N PRO A 413 -7.64 -11.09 -25.38
CA PRO A 413 -6.80 -11.82 -26.35
C PRO A 413 -5.42 -12.25 -25.84
N GLY A 414 -5.23 -12.37 -24.54
CA GLY A 414 -4.03 -12.80 -23.84
C GLY A 414 -4.37 -13.51 -22.52
N GLY A 415 -5.52 -14.19 -22.45
CA GLY A 415 -5.82 -15.07 -21.32
C GLY A 415 -4.65 -16.03 -21.08
N PRO A 416 -4.28 -16.33 -19.81
CA PRO A 416 -3.09 -17.13 -19.51
C PRO A 416 -3.22 -18.48 -20.20
N ALA A 417 -2.20 -18.81 -21.01
CA ALA A 417 -2.01 -20.20 -21.47
C ALA A 417 -2.00 -21.07 -20.22
N ALA A 418 -2.83 -22.11 -20.21
CA ALA A 418 -2.87 -23.10 -19.15
C ALA A 418 -1.43 -23.53 -18.81
N GLY A 419 -1.03 -23.29 -17.54
CA GLY A 419 0.30 -23.58 -17.07
C GLY A 419 0.63 -25.04 -17.38
N ARG A 420 1.74 -25.28 -18.10
CA ARG A 420 2.27 -26.63 -18.29
C ARG A 420 2.73 -27.10 -16.91
N SER A 421 2.14 -28.21 -16.47
CA SER A 421 2.57 -28.94 -15.29
C SER A 421 4.06 -29.33 -15.44
N LEU A 422 4.84 -29.20 -14.37
CA LEU A 422 6.21 -29.71 -14.32
C LEU A 422 6.32 -31.21 -14.63
N ALA A 423 5.19 -31.95 -14.60
CA ALA A 423 5.14 -33.35 -15.01
C ALA A 423 5.35 -33.53 -16.53
N ASP A 424 5.09 -32.53 -17.36
CA ASP A 424 5.23 -32.62 -18.83
C ASP A 424 6.63 -32.29 -19.33
N GLN A 425 7.57 -31.87 -18.46
CA GLN A 425 8.96 -31.58 -18.82
C GLN A 425 9.93 -32.72 -18.54
N ALA A 426 9.46 -33.82 -17.94
CA ALA A 426 10.30 -34.96 -17.62
C ALA A 426 10.29 -36.08 -18.69
N ILE A 427 9.56 -35.90 -19.81
CA ILE A 427 9.48 -36.86 -20.91
C ILE A 427 9.70 -36.06 -22.21
N GLY A 428 10.94 -35.79 -22.49
CA GLY A 428 11.40 -35.26 -23.77
C GLY A 428 12.89 -35.32 -23.89
#